data_2041c29047a0648128da61727073872e
#
_entry.id   2041c29047a0648128da61727073872e
#
_cell.length_a   1.000
_cell.length_b   1.000
_cell.length_c   1.000
_cell.angle_alpha   90.00
_cell.angle_beta   90.00
_cell.angle_gamma   90.00
#
_symmetry.space_group_name_H-M   'P 1'
#
loop_
_entity.id
_entity.type
_entity.pdbx_description
1 polymer ?
#
loop_
_entity_poly.entity_id
_entity_poly.type
_entity_poly.pdbx_seq_one_letter_code
_entity_poly.pdbx_strand_id
1 'polypeptide(L)'
;MSVIKITKDNFENEVMNCEKTVLLDFYADWCGPCRMVSPIVDAISEEHPEYKVGKVNVDEENQLATTFGVMSIPSLFVIRNGEVVNQTVGARTKAQILDMLK
;
A
#
# COMPACT_ATOMS: atom_id res chain seq x y z
N MET A 1 13.37 -6.64 4.70
CA MET A 1 12.83 -6.43 3.88
C MET A 1 11.65 -6.68 3.88
N SER A 2 10.93 -6.06 3.68
CA SER A 2 9.69 -6.34 4.10
C SER A 2 8.60 -5.79 3.27
N VAL A 3 8.88 -4.85 2.39
CA VAL A 3 7.87 -4.41 1.43
C VAL A 3 7.76 -5.43 0.32
N ILE A 4 6.53 -5.89 0.07
CA ILE A 4 6.27 -6.95 -0.91
C ILE A 4 5.72 -6.31 -2.18
N LYS A 5 6.27 -6.71 -3.32
CA LYS A 5 5.72 -6.29 -4.59
C LYS A 5 4.42 -7.07 -4.82
N ILE A 6 3.31 -6.37 -4.89
CA ILE A 6 2.00 -7.00 -5.08
C ILE A 6 1.65 -6.99 -6.55
N THR A 7 1.28 -8.16 -7.05
CA THR A 7 0.85 -8.35 -8.43
C THR A 7 -0.50 -9.06 -8.40
N LYS A 8 -1.14 -9.16 -9.55
CA LYS A 8 -2.40 -9.89 -9.63
C LYS A 8 -2.22 -11.35 -9.20
N ASP A 9 -1.01 -11.89 -9.37
CA ASP A 9 -0.76 -13.31 -9.07
C ASP A 9 -0.65 -13.58 -7.58
N ASN A 10 -0.14 -12.62 -6.78
CA ASN A 10 0.02 -12.84 -5.35
C ASN A 10 -0.97 -12.04 -4.49
N PHE A 11 -1.83 -11.24 -5.11
CA PHE A 11 -2.75 -10.36 -4.39
C PHE A 11 -3.63 -11.15 -3.42
N GLU A 12 -4.21 -12.25 -3.88
CA GLU A 12 -5.12 -13.03 -3.05
C GLU A 12 -4.40 -13.53 -1.79
N ASN A 13 -3.25 -14.14 -1.96
CA ASN A 13 -2.53 -14.73 -0.82
C ASN A 13 -1.92 -13.68 0.09
N GLU A 14 -1.36 -12.63 -0.49
CA GLU A 14 -0.60 -11.67 0.31
C GLU A 14 -1.49 -10.62 0.97
N VAL A 15 -2.61 -10.29 0.36
CA VAL A 15 -3.46 -9.20 0.82
C VAL A 15 -4.79 -9.70 1.36
N MET A 16 -5.53 -10.48 0.56
CA MET A 16 -6.89 -10.86 0.94
C MET A 16 -6.93 -11.91 2.04
N ASN A 17 -6.00 -12.87 2.01
CA ASN A 17 -5.96 -13.94 2.99
C ASN A 17 -4.98 -13.68 4.12
N CYS A 18 -4.52 -12.44 4.27
CA CYS A 18 -3.55 -12.08 5.28
C CYS A 18 -4.24 -11.76 6.60
N GLU A 19 -3.71 -12.30 7.69
CA GLU A 19 -4.27 -12.02 9.03
C GLU A 19 -3.78 -10.70 9.59
N LYS A 20 -2.66 -10.20 9.09
CA LYS A 20 -2.13 -8.92 9.53
C LYS A 20 -2.88 -7.78 8.86
N THR A 21 -2.86 -6.60 9.48
CA THR A 21 -3.29 -5.38 8.81
C THR A 21 -2.30 -5.09 7.67
N VAL A 22 -2.84 -4.82 6.49
CA VAL A 22 -2.05 -4.61 5.27
C VAL A 22 -2.12 -3.15 4.88
N LEU A 23 -0.96 -2.58 4.58
CA LEU A 23 -0.86 -1.24 3.97
C LEU A 23 -0.47 -1.43 2.51
N LEU A 24 -1.32 -0.97 1.59
CA LEU A 24 -1.02 -1.03 0.16
C LEU A 24 -0.71 0.36 -0.35
N ASP A 25 0.41 0.49 -1.05
CA ASP A 25 0.87 1.74 -1.66
C ASP A 25 0.80 1.60 -3.18
N PHE A 26 -0.15 2.31 -3.80
CA PHE A 26 -0.27 2.34 -5.26
C PHE A 26 0.59 3.50 -5.77
N TYR A 27 1.54 3.19 -6.65
CA TYR A 27 2.55 4.15 -7.10
C TYR A 27 2.92 3.93 -8.56
N ALA A 28 3.70 4.85 -9.10
CA ALA A 28 4.36 4.70 -10.41
C ALA A 28 5.75 5.27 -10.30
N ASP A 29 6.65 4.79 -11.17
CA ASP A 29 8.05 5.21 -11.13
C ASP A 29 8.22 6.69 -11.48
N TRP A 30 7.35 7.22 -12.33
CA TRP A 30 7.41 8.62 -12.78
C TRP A 30 6.78 9.60 -11.79
N CYS A 31 6.21 9.14 -10.73
CA CYS A 31 5.43 9.95 -9.79
C CYS A 31 6.34 10.55 -8.72
N GLY A 32 6.48 11.89 -8.72
CA GLY A 32 7.29 12.59 -7.73
C GLY A 32 6.83 12.39 -6.29
N PRO A 33 5.54 12.67 -5.98
CA PRO A 33 5.04 12.47 -4.61
C PRO A 33 5.16 11.03 -4.13
N CYS A 34 5.08 10.06 -5.05
CA CYS A 34 5.25 8.65 -4.69
C CYS A 34 6.65 8.39 -4.14
N ARG A 35 7.66 9.09 -4.67
CA ARG A 35 9.04 8.93 -4.20
C ARG A 35 9.22 9.45 -2.79
N MET A 36 8.39 10.40 -2.35
CA MET A 36 8.42 10.88 -0.98
C MET A 36 7.82 9.86 -0.01
N VAL A 37 6.80 9.14 -0.46
CA VAL A 37 6.12 8.15 0.38
C VAL A 37 6.90 6.85 0.46
N SER A 38 7.64 6.49 -0.59
CA SER A 38 8.32 5.20 -0.66
C SER A 38 9.25 4.93 0.54
N PRO A 39 10.16 5.85 0.92
CA PRO A 39 10.99 5.58 2.10
C PRO A 39 10.20 5.51 3.39
N ILE A 40 9.05 6.19 3.45
CA ILE A 40 8.22 6.17 4.64
C ILE A 40 7.58 4.79 4.82
N VAL A 41 7.02 4.23 3.74
CA VAL A 41 6.40 2.90 3.85
C VAL A 41 7.47 1.83 4.06
N ASP A 42 8.67 2.02 3.50
CA ASP A 42 9.79 1.12 3.78
C ASP A 42 10.14 1.13 5.26
N ALA A 43 10.20 2.32 5.87
CA ALA A 43 10.51 2.46 7.28
C ALA A 43 9.43 1.81 8.15
N ILE A 44 8.16 2.00 7.81
CA ILE A 44 7.07 1.39 8.55
C ILE A 44 7.18 -0.13 8.48
N SER A 45 7.51 -0.66 7.31
CA SER A 45 7.68 -2.09 7.13
C SER A 45 8.77 -2.65 8.04
N GLU A 46 9.89 -1.91 8.19
CA GLU A 46 11.00 -2.35 9.03
C GLU A 46 10.70 -2.21 10.50
N GLU A 47 10.02 -1.13 10.88
CA GLU A 47 9.82 -0.79 12.29
C GLU A 47 8.58 -1.45 12.89
N HIS A 48 7.63 -1.85 12.05
CA HIS A 48 6.34 -2.37 12.50
C HIS A 48 6.02 -3.71 11.84
N PRO A 49 6.72 -4.78 12.25
CA PRO A 49 6.50 -6.11 11.63
C PRO A 49 5.09 -6.67 11.85
N GLU A 50 4.31 -6.05 12.74
CA GLU A 50 2.92 -6.43 12.94
C GLU A 50 2.04 -6.08 11.73
N TYR A 51 2.50 -5.17 10.86
CA TYR A 51 1.81 -4.82 9.64
C TYR A 51 2.49 -5.44 8.43
N LYS A 52 1.70 -5.76 7.42
CA LYS A 52 2.27 -6.17 6.13
C LYS A 52 2.20 -4.96 5.19
N VAL A 53 3.29 -4.64 4.52
CA VAL A 53 3.34 -3.52 3.59
C VAL A 53 3.55 -4.06 2.19
N GLY A 54 2.66 -3.67 1.27
CA GLY A 54 2.75 -4.06 -0.14
C GLY A 54 2.74 -2.84 -1.03
N LYS A 55 3.39 -2.95 -2.18
CA LYS A 55 3.44 -1.88 -3.17
C LYS A 55 2.90 -2.39 -4.50
N VAL A 56 2.04 -1.60 -5.13
CA VAL A 56 1.44 -1.94 -6.41
C VAL A 56 1.85 -0.87 -7.42
N ASN A 57 2.55 -1.28 -8.47
CA ASN A 57 2.91 -0.39 -9.56
C ASN A 57 1.71 -0.29 -10.49
N VAL A 58 1.09 0.89 -10.61
CA VAL A 58 -0.15 1.03 -11.38
C VAL A 58 0.05 0.82 -12.87
N ASP A 59 1.27 1.03 -13.38
CA ASP A 59 1.56 0.82 -14.80
C ASP A 59 1.66 -0.67 -15.12
N GLU A 60 2.12 -1.48 -14.17
CA GLU A 60 2.24 -2.91 -14.35
C GLU A 60 0.96 -3.65 -13.97
N GLU A 61 0.22 -3.12 -13.00
CA GLU A 61 -0.95 -3.78 -12.45
C GLU A 61 -2.17 -2.87 -12.57
N ASN A 62 -2.51 -2.47 -13.79
CA ASN A 62 -3.59 -1.53 -13.98
C ASN A 62 -4.97 -2.11 -13.61
N GLN A 63 -5.11 -3.43 -13.67
CA GLN A 63 -6.36 -4.06 -13.24
C GLN A 63 -6.57 -3.92 -11.73
N LEU A 64 -5.52 -4.09 -10.95
CA LEU A 64 -5.60 -3.87 -9.50
C LEU A 64 -5.94 -2.42 -9.20
N ALA A 65 -5.29 -1.50 -9.91
CA ALA A 65 -5.58 -0.07 -9.72
C ALA A 65 -7.04 0.23 -10.02
N THR A 66 -7.58 -0.34 -11.10
CA THR A 66 -8.99 -0.16 -11.45
C THR A 66 -9.91 -0.75 -10.39
N THR A 67 -9.58 -1.95 -9.92
CA THR A 67 -10.39 -2.63 -8.90
C THR A 67 -10.48 -1.81 -7.63
N PHE A 68 -9.39 -1.14 -7.24
CA PHE A 68 -9.38 -0.29 -6.06
C PHE A 68 -9.86 1.13 -6.32
N GLY A 69 -10.22 1.44 -7.57
CA GLY A 69 -10.70 2.77 -7.92
C GLY A 69 -9.64 3.85 -7.83
N VAL A 70 -8.37 3.49 -8.09
CA VAL A 70 -7.26 4.44 -7.97
C VAL A 70 -7.30 5.41 -9.16
N MET A 71 -7.51 6.69 -8.86
CA MET A 71 -7.55 7.74 -9.86
C MET A 71 -6.31 8.63 -9.80
N SER A 72 -5.68 8.71 -8.65
CA SER A 72 -4.49 9.53 -8.43
C SER A 72 -3.52 8.77 -7.57
N ILE A 73 -2.24 9.05 -7.72
CA ILE A 73 -1.19 8.39 -6.94
C ILE A 73 -0.30 9.44 -6.28
N PRO A 74 0.27 9.12 -5.13
CA PRO A 74 0.14 7.84 -4.42
C PRO A 74 -1.24 7.67 -3.79
N SER A 75 -1.73 6.45 -3.76
CA SER A 75 -2.95 6.11 -3.04
C SER A 75 -2.60 5.02 -2.04
N LEU A 76 -2.99 5.23 -0.78
CA LEU A 76 -2.68 4.29 0.29
C LEU A 76 -3.98 3.69 0.81
N PHE A 77 -3.97 2.37 0.95
CA PHE A 77 -5.15 1.63 1.45
C PHE A 77 -4.74 0.80 2.64
N VAL A 78 -5.58 0.79 3.66
CA VAL A 78 -5.41 -0.11 4.81
C VAL A 78 -6.47 -1.19 4.68
N ILE A 79 -6.02 -2.44 4.67
CA ILE A 79 -6.90 -3.60 4.49
C ILE A 79 -6.78 -4.49 5.70
N ARG A 80 -7.93 -4.88 6.25
CA ARG A 80 -7.97 -5.74 7.43
C ARG A 80 -8.99 -6.84 7.17
N ASN A 81 -8.54 -8.08 7.26
CA ASN A 81 -9.40 -9.24 6.99
C ASN A 81 -10.05 -9.17 5.61
N GLY A 82 -9.28 -8.74 4.61
CA GLY A 82 -9.75 -8.68 3.22
C GLY A 82 -10.64 -7.48 2.90
N GLU A 83 -10.80 -6.54 3.81
CA GLU A 83 -11.65 -5.37 3.60
C GLU A 83 -10.88 -4.09 3.74
N VAL A 84 -11.16 -3.11 2.87
CA VAL A 84 -10.58 -1.78 2.97
C VAL A 84 -11.23 -1.07 4.16
N VAL A 85 -10.41 -0.76 5.17
CA VAL A 85 -10.91 -0.07 6.37
C VAL A 85 -10.49 1.40 6.41
N ASN A 86 -9.52 1.79 5.59
CA ASN A 86 -9.11 3.19 5.50
C ASN A 86 -8.40 3.43 4.18
N GLN A 87 -8.39 4.68 3.72
CA GLN A 87 -7.68 5.01 2.48
C GLN A 87 -7.39 6.50 2.43
N THR A 88 -6.35 6.87 1.68
CA THR A 88 -6.01 8.28 1.47
C THR A 88 -5.31 8.43 0.13
N VAL A 89 -5.36 9.64 -0.42
CA VAL A 89 -4.71 9.98 -1.68
C VAL A 89 -3.71 11.09 -1.43
N GLY A 90 -2.55 10.99 -2.06
CA GLY A 90 -1.50 11.98 -1.92
C GLY A 90 -0.48 11.61 -0.87
N ALA A 91 0.61 12.36 -0.82
CA ALA A 91 1.68 12.11 0.13
C ALA A 91 1.20 12.39 1.56
N ARG A 92 1.63 11.56 2.49
CA ARG A 92 1.28 11.71 3.90
C ARG A 92 2.55 11.52 4.72
N THR A 93 2.57 12.08 5.91
CA THR A 93 3.68 11.88 6.83
C THR A 93 3.61 10.48 7.42
N LYS A 94 4.75 10.03 7.98
CA LYS A 94 4.81 8.74 8.65
C LYS A 94 3.78 8.66 9.78
N ALA A 95 3.65 9.73 10.57
CA ALA A 95 2.70 9.77 11.68
C ALA A 95 1.26 9.62 11.18
N GLN A 96 0.93 10.28 10.07
CA GLN A 96 -0.41 10.18 9.50
C GLN A 96 -0.69 8.77 9.00
N ILE A 97 0.29 8.13 8.38
CA ILE A 97 0.11 6.76 7.88
C ILE A 97 -0.05 5.80 9.05
N LEU A 98 0.77 5.94 10.09
CA LEU A 98 0.65 5.08 11.28
C LEU A 98 -0.72 5.24 11.94
N ASP A 99 -1.25 6.46 11.94
CA ASP A 99 -2.60 6.69 12.47
C ASP A 99 -3.65 5.92 11.67
N MET A 100 -3.49 5.82 10.35
CA MET A 100 -4.42 5.09 9.51
C MET A 100 -4.43 3.59 9.85
N LEU A 101 -3.30 3.08 10.32
CA LEU A 101 -3.13 1.66 10.58
C LEU A 101 -3.67 1.21 11.95
N LYS A 102 -3.98 2.15 12.80
CA LYS A 102 -4.46 1.82 14.15
C LYS A 102 -5.87 1.23 14.19
#